data_609371b4713d9048ce6640f39a3ca6aa
#
_entry.id   609371b4713d9048ce6640f39a3ca6aa
#
_cell.length_a   1.000
_cell.length_b   1.000
_cell.length_c   1.000
_cell.angle_alpha   90.00
_cell.angle_beta   90.00
_cell.angle_gamma   90.00
#
_symmetry.space_group_name_H-M   'P 1'
#
loop_
_entity.id
_entity.type
_entity.pdbx_description
1 polymer ?
#
loop_
_entity_poly.entity_id
_entity_poly.type
_entity_poly.pdbx_seq_one_letter_code
_entity_poly.pdbx_strand_id
1 'polypeptide(L)'
;MGSEMCIRDRVCINIAGDGCFRMNMNELATASRYNIPIIQVVINNQVLGMVRQWQTLFYGKRYSQTVLKDKVDFCKVAEGLGCTAIRVTKKEEVAPAIEKAIALKAPVLIECMIPEDDKVFPMVPAGAPISEVFDGDDLKRQS
;
A
#
# COMPACT_ATOMS: atom_id res chain seq x y z
N MET A 1 5.01 -14.20 14.75
CA MET A 1 4.64 -14.45 16.15
C MET A 1 4.31 -13.16 16.93
N GLY A 2 3.78 -12.16 16.37
CA GLY A 2 3.30 -10.98 17.11
C GLY A 2 1.79 -10.85 17.11
N SER A 3 1.15 -11.80 16.46
CA SER A 3 -0.18 -11.59 15.93
C SER A 3 -1.32 -11.97 16.86
N GLU A 4 -1.24 -13.03 17.65
CA GLU A 4 -2.39 -13.42 18.47
C GLU A 4 -2.74 -12.42 19.57
N MET A 5 -1.73 -11.84 20.22
CA MET A 5 -1.97 -10.82 21.26
C MET A 5 -2.40 -9.47 20.68
N CYS A 6 -2.03 -9.16 19.43
CA CYS A 6 -2.41 -7.88 18.79
C CYS A 6 -3.77 -7.92 18.09
N ILE A 7 -4.18 -9.06 17.55
CA ILE A 7 -5.37 -9.17 16.70
C ILE A 7 -6.64 -9.43 17.52
N ARG A 8 -6.54 -10.11 18.67
CA ARG A 8 -7.71 -10.56 19.41
C ARG A 8 -8.41 -9.47 20.21
N ASP A 9 -7.67 -8.49 20.72
CA ASP A 9 -8.16 -7.46 21.64
C ASP A 9 -7.89 -6.03 21.18
N ARG A 10 -7.28 -5.85 20.00
CA ARG A 10 -6.89 -4.55 19.45
C ARG A 10 -7.28 -4.43 17.97
N VAL A 11 -7.42 -3.20 17.52
CA VAL A 11 -7.53 -2.91 16.09
C VAL A 11 -6.16 -3.09 15.45
N CYS A 12 -6.07 -4.04 14.52
CA CYS A 12 -4.87 -4.27 13.73
C CYS A 12 -5.04 -3.73 12.31
N ILE A 13 -4.15 -2.82 11.93
CA ILE A 13 -4.11 -2.24 10.57
C ILE A 13 -2.79 -2.64 9.94
N ASN A 14 -2.83 -3.34 8.81
CA ASN A 14 -1.68 -3.61 7.97
C ASN A 14 -1.71 -2.68 6.75
N ILE A 15 -0.58 -2.03 6.45
CA ILE A 15 -0.45 -1.13 5.31
C ILE A 15 0.56 -1.74 4.34
N ALA A 16 0.16 -1.93 3.08
CA ALA A 16 1.00 -2.50 2.04
C ALA A 16 0.81 -1.77 0.71
N GLY A 17 1.84 -1.71 -0.11
CA GLY A 17 1.70 -1.32 -1.51
C GLY A 17 0.99 -2.42 -2.31
N ASP A 18 0.44 -2.07 -3.47
CA ASP A 18 -0.25 -2.99 -4.36
C ASP A 18 0.64 -4.17 -4.81
N GLY A 19 1.92 -3.91 -5.11
CA GLY A 19 2.88 -4.96 -5.44
C GLY A 19 3.15 -5.91 -4.28
N CYS A 20 3.26 -5.41 -3.05
CA CYS A 20 3.46 -6.23 -1.86
C CYS A 20 2.21 -7.06 -1.52
N PHE A 21 1.04 -6.43 -1.60
CA PHE A 21 -0.23 -7.10 -1.31
C PHE A 21 -0.51 -8.28 -2.26
N ARG A 22 -0.14 -8.17 -3.54
CA ARG A 22 -0.28 -9.25 -4.52
C ARG A 22 0.39 -10.57 -4.11
N MET A 23 1.46 -10.51 -3.32
CA MET A 23 2.21 -11.69 -2.93
C MET A 23 1.44 -12.61 -1.97
N ASN A 24 0.56 -12.02 -1.13
CA ASN A 24 -0.14 -12.75 -0.07
C ASN A 24 -1.63 -12.37 0.05
N MET A 25 -2.25 -11.86 -1.00
CA MET A 25 -3.67 -11.45 -0.97
C MET A 25 -4.63 -12.61 -0.67
N ASN A 26 -4.21 -13.85 -0.93
CA ASN A 26 -4.96 -15.06 -0.62
C ASN A 26 -5.19 -15.24 0.90
N GLU A 27 -4.38 -14.63 1.77
CA GLU A 27 -4.57 -14.70 3.22
C GLU A 27 -5.83 -13.98 3.72
N LEU A 28 -6.46 -13.16 2.88
CA LEU A 28 -7.79 -12.64 3.16
C LEU A 28 -8.84 -13.75 3.30
N ALA A 29 -8.68 -14.88 2.62
CA ALA A 29 -9.56 -16.06 2.79
C ALA A 29 -9.43 -16.64 4.21
N THR A 30 -8.21 -16.67 4.76
CA THR A 30 -7.96 -17.09 6.14
C THR A 30 -8.60 -16.11 7.13
N ALA A 31 -8.42 -14.81 6.91
CA ALA A 31 -9.02 -13.77 7.74
C ALA A 31 -10.55 -13.85 7.74
N SER A 32 -11.16 -14.05 6.56
CA SER A 32 -12.58 -14.22 6.40
C SER A 32 -13.10 -15.48 7.13
N ARG A 33 -12.43 -16.62 6.89
CA ARG A 33 -12.82 -17.91 7.48
C ARG A 33 -12.91 -17.88 9.02
N TYR A 34 -11.94 -17.19 9.65
CA TYR A 34 -11.85 -17.11 11.11
C TYR A 34 -12.39 -15.80 11.69
N ASN A 35 -13.02 -14.97 10.86
CA ASN A 35 -13.54 -13.65 11.20
C ASN A 35 -12.51 -12.80 11.97
N ILE A 36 -11.27 -12.76 11.47
CA ILE A 36 -10.19 -11.98 12.05
C ILE A 36 -10.39 -10.51 11.67
N PRO A 37 -10.61 -9.58 12.61
CA PRO A 37 -10.95 -8.19 12.31
C PRO A 37 -9.70 -7.36 11.94
N ILE A 38 -8.97 -7.81 10.93
CA ILE A 38 -7.84 -7.08 10.37
C ILE A 38 -8.34 -6.05 9.34
N ILE A 39 -7.73 -4.87 9.37
CA ILE A 39 -7.92 -3.85 8.35
C ILE A 39 -6.68 -3.85 7.46
N GLN A 40 -6.83 -4.34 6.23
CA GLN A 40 -5.79 -4.32 5.22
C GLN A 40 -5.93 -3.05 4.39
N VAL A 41 -4.98 -2.13 4.52
CA VAL A 41 -4.88 -0.94 3.66
C VAL A 41 -3.91 -1.23 2.53
N VAL A 42 -4.37 -1.06 1.30
CA VAL A 42 -3.56 -1.21 0.08
C VAL A 42 -3.37 0.17 -0.54
N ILE A 43 -2.13 0.64 -0.56
CA ILE A 43 -1.74 1.86 -1.26
C ILE A 43 -1.47 1.48 -2.72
N ASN A 44 -2.43 1.77 -3.58
CA ASN A 44 -2.43 1.35 -4.98
C ASN A 44 -2.05 2.51 -5.90
N ASN A 45 -0.79 2.51 -6.35
CA ASN A 45 -0.28 3.42 -7.38
C ASN A 45 -0.13 2.74 -8.74
N GLN A 46 -0.50 1.46 -8.86
CA GLN A 46 -0.42 0.65 -10.07
C GLN A 46 1.01 0.49 -10.65
N VAL A 47 2.03 0.66 -9.79
CA VAL A 47 3.43 0.49 -10.17
C VAL A 47 4.23 -0.11 -9.01
N LEU A 48 5.38 -0.69 -9.30
CA LEU A 48 6.38 -0.99 -8.28
C LEU A 48 7.08 0.32 -7.90
N GLY A 49 6.48 1.07 -6.96
CA GLY A 49 6.78 2.48 -6.70
C GLY A 49 8.24 2.76 -6.43
N MET A 50 8.88 2.03 -5.50
CA MET A 50 10.30 2.22 -5.20
C MET A 50 11.20 1.91 -6.40
N VAL A 51 10.93 0.85 -7.15
CA VAL A 51 11.70 0.50 -8.35
C VAL A 51 11.55 1.59 -9.40
N ARG A 52 10.32 2.06 -9.64
CA ARG A 52 10.03 3.16 -10.56
C ARG A 52 10.73 4.45 -10.13
N GLN A 53 10.74 4.78 -8.83
CA GLN A 53 11.45 5.94 -8.30
C GLN A 53 12.94 5.89 -8.62
N TRP A 54 13.60 4.74 -8.42
CA TRP A 54 14.99 4.52 -8.78
C TRP A 54 15.23 4.66 -10.29
N GLN A 55 14.37 4.08 -11.11
CA GLN A 55 14.46 4.21 -12.55
C GLN A 55 14.30 5.68 -12.99
N THR A 56 13.45 6.44 -12.29
CA THR A 56 13.29 7.88 -12.54
C THR A 56 14.55 8.66 -12.20
N LEU A 57 15.11 8.43 -11.01
CA LEU A 57 16.17 9.26 -10.46
C LEU A 57 17.56 8.89 -10.99
N PHE A 58 17.84 7.59 -11.14
CA PHE A 58 19.20 7.11 -11.42
C PHE A 58 19.39 6.45 -12.77
N TYR A 59 18.30 6.08 -13.47
CA TYR A 59 18.37 5.33 -14.72
C TYR A 59 17.75 6.06 -15.92
N GLY A 60 17.72 7.40 -15.88
CA GLY A 60 17.24 8.23 -16.98
C GLY A 60 15.82 7.93 -17.43
N LYS A 61 14.92 7.60 -16.49
CA LYS A 61 13.50 7.27 -16.74
C LYS A 61 13.31 6.05 -17.67
N ARG A 62 14.27 5.14 -17.71
CA ARG A 62 14.16 3.90 -18.46
C ARG A 62 13.36 2.88 -17.67
N TYR A 63 12.03 2.98 -17.75
CA TYR A 63 11.10 2.11 -17.04
C TYR A 63 11.07 0.72 -17.66
N SER A 64 11.23 -0.32 -16.83
CA SER A 64 11.15 -1.70 -17.26
C SER A 64 10.42 -2.53 -16.20
N GLN A 65 9.35 -3.23 -16.62
CA GLN A 65 8.57 -4.17 -15.81
C GLN A 65 8.07 -3.61 -14.45
N THR A 66 7.85 -2.30 -14.35
CA THR A 66 7.41 -1.65 -13.11
C THR A 66 5.93 -1.26 -13.11
N VAL A 67 5.26 -1.36 -14.25
CA VAL A 67 3.85 -0.99 -14.39
C VAL A 67 2.97 -2.21 -14.09
N LEU A 68 2.05 -2.04 -13.13
CA LEU A 68 1.10 -3.05 -12.68
C LEU A 68 -0.34 -2.73 -13.13
N LYS A 69 -0.49 -1.93 -14.19
CA LYS A 69 -1.80 -1.58 -14.78
C LYS A 69 -2.40 -2.78 -15.50
N ASP A 70 -2.89 -3.73 -14.75
CA ASP A 70 -3.61 -4.91 -15.24
C ASP A 70 -5.10 -4.84 -14.90
N LYS A 71 -5.81 -5.96 -15.09
CA LYS A 71 -7.24 -6.05 -14.82
C LYS A 71 -7.57 -6.47 -13.38
N VAL A 72 -6.59 -6.53 -12.47
CA VAL A 72 -6.82 -6.94 -11.09
C VAL A 72 -7.51 -5.81 -10.33
N ASP A 73 -8.68 -6.13 -9.79
CA ASP A 73 -9.47 -5.26 -8.91
C ASP A 73 -9.38 -5.82 -7.48
N PHE A 74 -8.62 -5.17 -6.62
CA PHE A 74 -8.40 -5.68 -5.26
C PHE A 74 -9.67 -5.67 -4.40
N CYS A 75 -10.59 -4.74 -4.64
CA CYS A 75 -11.88 -4.76 -3.94
C CYS A 75 -12.67 -6.01 -4.30
N LYS A 76 -12.77 -6.35 -5.60
CA LYS A 76 -13.45 -7.58 -6.04
C LYS A 76 -12.76 -8.84 -5.55
N VAL A 77 -11.42 -8.84 -5.49
CA VAL A 77 -10.65 -9.96 -4.92
C VAL A 77 -11.00 -10.13 -3.45
N ALA A 78 -11.00 -9.06 -2.67
CA ALA A 78 -11.34 -9.13 -1.25
C ALA A 78 -12.77 -9.60 -1.02
N GLU A 79 -13.74 -9.09 -1.79
CA GLU A 79 -15.14 -9.53 -1.74
C GLU A 79 -15.28 -11.01 -2.12
N GLY A 80 -14.60 -11.46 -3.18
CA GLY A 80 -14.58 -12.86 -3.60
C GLY A 80 -13.95 -13.80 -2.56
N LEU A 81 -13.05 -13.29 -1.70
CA LEU A 81 -12.47 -14.00 -0.57
C LEU A 81 -13.28 -13.84 0.74
N GLY A 82 -14.47 -13.20 0.67
CA GLY A 82 -15.39 -13.06 1.79
C GLY A 82 -15.10 -11.91 2.75
N CYS A 83 -14.29 -10.93 2.34
CA CYS A 83 -14.03 -9.72 3.10
C CYS A 83 -14.87 -8.54 2.62
N THR A 84 -15.08 -7.54 3.48
CA THR A 84 -15.62 -6.25 3.05
C THR A 84 -14.53 -5.44 2.35
N ALA A 85 -14.87 -4.75 1.25
CA ALA A 85 -13.95 -3.88 0.57
C ALA A 85 -14.46 -2.43 0.50
N ILE A 86 -13.53 -1.48 0.59
CA ILE A 86 -13.78 -0.03 0.48
C ILE A 86 -12.72 0.55 -0.44
N ARG A 87 -13.14 1.25 -1.51
CA ARG A 87 -12.20 2.00 -2.37
C ARG A 87 -12.22 3.46 -1.99
N VAL A 88 -11.04 4.03 -1.83
CA VAL A 88 -10.80 5.44 -1.49
C VAL A 88 -10.03 6.07 -2.65
N THR A 89 -10.55 7.19 -3.16
CA THR A 89 -9.96 7.92 -4.28
C THR A 89 -9.61 9.36 -3.92
N LYS A 90 -10.09 9.82 -2.76
CA LYS A 90 -9.87 11.18 -2.26
C LYS A 90 -9.40 11.13 -0.80
N LYS A 91 -8.58 12.10 -0.43
CA LYS A 91 -8.03 12.20 0.93
C LYS A 91 -9.11 12.27 2.03
N GLU A 92 -10.20 12.96 1.73
CA GLU A 92 -11.32 13.17 2.66
C GLU A 92 -12.07 11.87 2.99
N GLU A 93 -11.96 10.86 2.12
CA GLU A 93 -12.62 9.56 2.29
C GLU A 93 -11.86 8.62 3.22
N VAL A 94 -10.58 8.92 3.53
CA VAL A 94 -9.69 8.00 4.30
C VAL A 94 -10.19 7.81 5.72
N ALA A 95 -10.43 8.89 6.46
CA ALA A 95 -10.88 8.80 7.85
C ALA A 95 -12.25 8.09 7.98
N PRO A 96 -13.28 8.45 7.20
CA PRO A 96 -14.55 7.71 7.22
C PRO A 96 -14.42 6.22 6.87
N ALA A 97 -13.51 5.87 5.92
CA ALA A 97 -13.27 4.47 5.55
C ALA A 97 -12.66 3.66 6.70
N ILE A 98 -11.69 4.25 7.42
CA ILE A 98 -11.05 3.61 8.59
C ILE A 98 -12.07 3.46 9.73
N GLU A 99 -12.84 4.50 10.03
CA GLU A 99 -13.88 4.46 11.06
C GLU A 99 -14.93 3.37 10.78
N LYS A 100 -15.37 3.30 9.53
CA LYS A 100 -16.28 2.24 9.08
C LYS A 100 -15.67 0.86 9.23
N ALA A 101 -14.41 0.68 8.83
CA ALA A 101 -13.71 -0.59 8.95
C ALA A 101 -13.57 -1.04 10.41
N ILE A 102 -13.25 -0.12 11.33
CA ILE A 102 -13.17 -0.40 12.77
C ILE A 102 -14.52 -0.83 13.32
N ALA A 103 -15.61 -0.14 12.93
CA ALA A 103 -16.96 -0.42 13.41
C ALA A 103 -17.49 -1.80 12.95
N LEU A 104 -17.05 -2.30 11.80
CA LEU A 104 -17.48 -3.58 11.25
C LEU A 104 -17.01 -4.80 12.05
N LYS A 105 -15.89 -4.71 12.77
CA LYS A 105 -15.28 -5.82 13.54
C LYS A 105 -15.16 -7.11 12.73
N ALA A 106 -14.84 -6.98 11.46
CA ALA A 106 -14.69 -8.04 10.47
C ALA A 106 -13.47 -7.73 9.61
N PRO A 107 -12.96 -8.68 8.82
CA PRO A 107 -11.86 -8.40 7.90
C PRO A 107 -12.29 -7.42 6.81
N VAL A 108 -11.55 -6.33 6.66
CA VAL A 108 -11.82 -5.25 5.70
C VAL A 108 -10.58 -4.94 4.88
N LEU A 109 -10.75 -4.80 3.58
CA LEU A 109 -9.75 -4.23 2.70
C LEU A 109 -10.13 -2.78 2.37
N ILE A 110 -9.19 -1.85 2.55
CA ILE A 110 -9.31 -0.46 2.09
C ILE A 110 -8.28 -0.25 0.99
N GLU A 111 -8.74 -0.03 -0.24
CA GLU A 111 -7.88 0.28 -1.37
C GLU A 111 -7.81 1.79 -1.57
N CYS A 112 -6.62 2.37 -1.36
CA CYS A 112 -6.37 3.79 -1.55
C CYS A 112 -5.66 4.00 -2.89
N MET A 113 -6.37 4.64 -3.84
CA MET A 113 -5.80 4.98 -5.15
C MET A 113 -4.95 6.24 -5.04
N ILE A 114 -3.68 6.14 -5.43
CA ILE A 114 -2.75 7.27 -5.44
C ILE A 114 -2.06 7.40 -6.81
N PRO A 115 -1.50 8.59 -7.14
CA PRO A 115 -0.75 8.79 -8.37
C PRO A 115 0.49 7.88 -8.48
N GLU A 116 0.80 7.44 -9.72
CA GLU A 116 1.92 6.52 -9.99
C GLU A 116 3.30 7.12 -9.77
N ASP A 117 3.40 8.44 -9.82
CA ASP A 117 4.68 9.17 -9.73
C ASP A 117 4.92 9.84 -8.36
N ASP A 118 4.04 9.58 -7.38
CA ASP A 118 4.29 9.98 -6.01
C ASP A 118 5.57 9.31 -5.49
N LYS A 119 6.47 10.12 -4.94
CA LYS A 119 7.79 9.68 -4.49
C LYS A 119 7.90 9.68 -2.98
N VAL A 120 8.69 8.76 -2.48
CA VAL A 120 8.99 8.65 -1.05
C VAL A 120 10.29 9.41 -0.76
N PHE A 121 10.20 10.44 0.06
CA PHE A 121 11.33 11.22 0.55
C PHE A 121 11.28 11.37 2.07
N PRO A 122 12.40 11.63 2.77
CA PRO A 122 13.76 11.75 2.24
C PRO A 122 14.37 10.41 1.80
N MET A 123 15.40 10.46 0.97
CA MET A 123 16.07 9.30 0.39
C MET A 123 17.59 9.42 0.54
N VAL A 124 18.25 8.27 0.73
CA VAL A 124 19.73 8.20 0.73
C VAL A 124 20.16 7.43 -0.52
N PRO A 125 21.10 7.96 -1.35
CA PRO A 125 21.62 7.24 -2.49
C PRO A 125 22.28 5.92 -2.09
N ALA A 126 22.25 4.93 -2.96
CA ALA A 126 22.89 3.64 -2.69
C ALA A 126 24.39 3.80 -2.46
N GLY A 127 24.89 3.29 -1.35
CA GLY A 127 26.30 3.39 -0.96
C GLY A 127 26.73 4.72 -0.33
N ALA A 128 25.82 5.68 -0.22
CA ALA A 128 26.09 6.96 0.44
C ALA A 128 25.87 6.88 1.96
N PRO A 129 26.58 7.69 2.76
CA PRO A 129 26.30 7.81 4.18
C PRO A 129 24.96 8.53 4.43
N ILE A 130 24.37 8.32 5.61
CA ILE A 130 23.08 8.93 5.98
C ILE A 130 23.10 10.47 5.96
N SER A 131 24.28 11.07 6.08
CA SER A 131 24.47 12.53 5.97
C SER A 131 24.22 13.09 4.56
N GLU A 132 24.19 12.22 3.55
CA GLU A 132 23.89 12.58 2.15
C GLU A 132 22.42 12.34 1.78
N VAL A 133 21.55 12.38 2.77
CA VAL A 133 20.10 12.34 2.56
C VAL A 133 19.66 13.53 1.72
N PHE A 134 18.74 13.27 0.77
CA PHE A 134 18.16 14.31 -0.08
C PHE A 134 16.64 14.20 -0.13
N ASP A 135 15.97 15.28 -0.46
CA ASP A 135 14.53 15.35 -0.66
C ASP A 135 14.15 15.85 -2.07
N GLY A 136 12.84 16.05 -2.29
CA GLY A 136 12.32 16.52 -3.57
C GLY A 136 12.73 17.93 -3.94
N ASP A 137 13.06 18.78 -2.97
CA ASP A 137 13.48 20.16 -3.20
C ASP A 137 14.98 20.25 -3.56
N ASP A 138 15.78 19.34 -3.02
CA ASP A 138 17.18 19.21 -3.42
C ASP A 138 17.33 18.83 -4.90
N LEU A 139 16.43 17.98 -5.41
CA LEU A 139 16.41 17.62 -6.84
C LEU A 139 16.07 18.80 -7.76
N LYS A 140 15.21 19.71 -7.30
CA LYS A 140 14.86 20.92 -8.08
C LYS A 140 16.01 21.93 -8.15
N ARG A 141 16.92 21.93 -7.16
CA ARG A 141 18.09 22.82 -7.11
C ARG A 141 19.23 22.37 -8.03
N GLN A 142 19.22 21.10 -8.44
CA GLN A 142 20.24 20.50 -9.31
C GLN A 142 19.84 20.47 -10.79
N SER A 143 18.62 20.83 -11.14
CA SER A 143 18.09 20.92 -12.50
C SER A 143 18.10 22.37 -13.01
#